data_2359eab8f9e709dbf67f6f079e7d30c1
#
_entry.id   2359eab8f9e709dbf67f6f079e7d30c1
#
_cell.length_a   1.000
_cell.length_b   1.000
_cell.length_c   1.000
_cell.angle_alpha   90.00
_cell.angle_beta   90.00
_cell.angle_gamma   90.00
#
_symmetry.space_group_name_H-M   'P 1'
#
loop_
_entity.id
_entity.type
_entity.pdbx_description
1 polymer ?
#
loop_
_entity_poly.entity_id
_entity_poly.type
_entity_poly.pdbx_seq_one_letter_code
_entity_poly.pdbx_strand_id
1 'polypeptide(L)'
;MTTLAGANALSSFRAQQLQPALAAIHPKIAGISARFVHLVATDNAPTPAEHERLAALLNYGDPYAGATDGSTIVVTPRLGTVSPWASKATDIARNCGLAIRRVERVTEYRVQLKSGLLGGKPTLSDEQLAQVAALLHDRMTESVLFDLAGAQALFTELPPQPMAHVDVLQGGRAALEDANRTWGLALADDEMDYLVNAFTSLGRNPTDVELMMFAQANSEHCRHK
;
A
#
# COMPACT_ATOMS: atom_id res chain seq x y z
N MET A 1 -1.20 15.10 -10.99
CA MET A 1 -1.49 14.61 -9.62
C MET A 1 -1.71 15.82 -8.71
N THR A 2 -2.77 15.81 -7.92
CA THR A 2 -3.10 16.86 -6.95
C THR A 2 -2.84 16.34 -5.53
N THR A 3 -2.25 17.18 -4.68
CA THR A 3 -1.97 16.85 -3.27
C THR A 3 -2.83 17.74 -2.39
N LEU A 4 -3.55 17.14 -1.44
CA LEU A 4 -4.41 17.82 -0.48
C LEU A 4 -3.99 17.46 0.94
N ALA A 5 -3.72 18.47 1.76
CA ALA A 5 -3.46 18.28 3.19
C ALA A 5 -4.75 17.82 3.88
N GLY A 6 -4.62 16.79 4.70
CA GLY A 6 -5.73 16.22 5.46
C GLY A 6 -5.62 16.50 6.95
N ALA A 7 -6.44 15.77 7.69
CA ALA A 7 -6.59 15.86 9.13
C ALA A 7 -5.37 15.33 9.91
N ASN A 8 -5.41 15.54 11.23
CA ASN A 8 -4.47 14.95 12.17
C ASN A 8 -4.51 13.41 12.08
N ALA A 9 -3.34 12.80 11.93
CA ALA A 9 -3.17 11.35 11.80
C ALA A 9 -2.57 10.69 13.06
N LEU A 10 -2.13 11.48 14.03
CA LEU A 10 -1.50 10.98 15.25
C LEU A 10 -2.10 11.69 16.47
N SER A 11 -2.81 10.93 17.29
CA SER A 11 -3.34 11.47 18.55
C SER A 11 -2.22 11.85 19.53
N SER A 12 -2.48 12.81 20.41
CA SER A 12 -1.55 13.20 21.46
C SER A 12 -1.17 12.03 22.37
N PHE A 13 -2.12 11.15 22.64
CA PHE A 13 -1.87 9.93 23.41
C PHE A 13 -0.84 9.01 22.73
N ARG A 14 -1.00 8.71 21.44
CA ARG A 14 -0.03 7.90 20.70
C ARG A 14 1.33 8.58 20.56
N ALA A 15 1.36 9.89 20.36
CA ALA A 15 2.61 10.63 20.32
C ALA A 15 3.37 10.53 21.66
N GLN A 16 2.67 10.61 22.80
CA GLN A 16 3.25 10.41 24.12
C GLN A 16 3.75 8.98 24.34
N GLN A 17 3.03 7.97 23.86
CA GLN A 17 3.45 6.57 23.96
C GLN A 17 4.74 6.29 23.14
N LEU A 18 4.94 6.97 22.03
CA LEU A 18 6.15 6.84 21.20
C LEU A 18 7.37 7.56 21.79
N GLN A 19 7.16 8.57 22.65
CA GLN A 19 8.24 9.46 23.12
C GLN A 19 9.41 8.73 23.80
N PRO A 20 9.23 7.69 24.66
CA PRO A 20 10.35 6.97 25.26
C PRO A 20 11.22 6.27 24.21
N ALA A 21 10.62 5.60 23.22
CA ALA A 21 11.32 4.91 22.16
C ALA A 21 12.06 5.90 21.24
N LEU A 22 11.42 7.02 20.90
CA LEU A 22 12.04 8.10 20.13
C LEU A 22 13.22 8.74 20.84
N ALA A 23 13.11 8.98 22.15
CA ALA A 23 14.19 9.52 22.97
C ALA A 23 15.39 8.57 23.09
N ALA A 24 15.15 7.26 23.04
CA ALA A 24 16.21 6.25 23.01
C ALA A 24 17.01 6.27 21.70
N ILE A 25 16.37 6.61 20.57
CA ILE A 25 17.04 6.76 19.28
C ILE A 25 17.89 8.04 19.27
N HIS A 26 17.29 9.15 19.71
CA HIS A 26 18.02 10.42 19.79
C HIS A 26 17.43 11.33 20.90
N PRO A 27 18.22 11.70 21.92
CA PRO A 27 17.72 12.39 23.11
C PRO A 27 17.20 13.81 22.85
N LYS A 28 17.52 14.40 21.70
CA LYS A 28 17.00 15.72 21.29
C LYS A 28 15.65 15.62 20.56
N ILE A 29 15.08 14.45 20.32
CA ILE A 29 13.74 14.38 19.75
C ILE A 29 12.75 15.01 20.75
N ALA A 30 12.18 16.14 20.35
CA ALA A 30 11.27 16.93 21.18
C ALA A 30 9.83 16.43 21.09
N GLY A 31 9.45 15.90 19.93
CA GLY A 31 8.11 15.45 19.67
C GLY A 31 7.94 14.92 18.25
N ILE A 32 6.76 14.36 18.03
CA ILE A 32 6.33 13.86 16.74
C ILE A 32 4.88 14.29 16.52
N SER A 33 4.56 14.69 15.32
CA SER A 33 3.20 14.93 14.87
C SER A 33 2.98 14.31 13.50
N ALA A 34 1.73 14.05 13.12
CA ALA A 34 1.43 13.50 11.81
C ALA A 34 0.10 14.01 11.28
N ARG A 35 0.03 14.16 9.95
CA ARG A 35 -1.21 14.44 9.23
C ARG A 35 -1.41 13.43 8.12
N PHE A 36 -2.64 13.26 7.73
CA PHE A 36 -2.95 12.62 6.47
C PHE A 36 -2.62 13.57 5.31
N VAL A 37 -2.18 12.98 4.22
CA VAL A 37 -2.03 13.67 2.93
C VAL A 37 -2.72 12.83 1.89
N HIS A 38 -3.61 13.45 1.12
CA HIS A 38 -4.33 12.80 0.05
C HIS A 38 -3.66 13.10 -1.28
N LEU A 39 -3.38 12.06 -2.04
CA LEU A 39 -2.81 12.11 -3.36
C LEU A 39 -3.90 11.71 -4.36
N VAL A 40 -4.19 12.57 -5.32
CA VAL A 40 -5.29 12.37 -6.27
C VAL A 40 -4.73 12.35 -7.69
N ALA A 41 -4.89 11.21 -8.34
CA ALA A 41 -4.55 11.05 -9.75
C ALA A 41 -5.79 11.32 -10.63
N THR A 42 -5.63 12.20 -11.60
CA THR A 42 -6.64 12.58 -12.59
C THR A 42 -6.01 12.55 -13.98
N ASP A 43 -6.78 12.33 -15.02
CA ASP A 43 -6.29 12.41 -16.41
C ASP A 43 -6.03 13.86 -16.83
N ASN A 44 -6.92 14.75 -16.40
CA ASN A 44 -6.79 16.20 -16.64
C ASN A 44 -6.69 16.95 -15.30
N ALA A 45 -6.15 18.16 -15.32
CA ALA A 45 -6.17 19.02 -14.14
C ALA A 45 -7.63 19.29 -13.72
N PRO A 46 -7.98 19.11 -12.44
CA PRO A 46 -9.33 19.37 -11.96
C PRO A 46 -9.67 20.87 -12.11
N THR A 47 -10.89 21.16 -12.52
CA THR A 47 -11.43 22.52 -12.50
C THR A 47 -11.50 23.07 -11.07
N PRO A 48 -11.58 24.38 -10.86
CA PRO A 48 -11.74 24.97 -9.50
C PRO A 48 -12.90 24.37 -8.72
N ALA A 49 -14.06 24.15 -9.37
CA ALA A 49 -15.24 23.56 -8.75
C ALA A 49 -15.03 22.08 -8.36
N GLU A 50 -14.34 21.30 -9.19
CA GLU A 50 -13.97 19.91 -8.86
C GLU A 50 -12.95 19.85 -7.74
N HIS A 51 -11.98 20.77 -7.73
CA HIS A 51 -11.00 20.87 -6.65
C HIS A 51 -11.67 21.21 -5.31
N GLU A 52 -12.61 22.17 -5.28
CA GLU A 52 -13.38 22.52 -4.09
C GLU A 52 -14.20 21.33 -3.59
N ARG A 53 -14.90 20.64 -4.48
CA ARG A 53 -15.70 19.44 -4.14
C ARG A 53 -14.80 18.32 -3.61
N LEU A 54 -13.64 18.10 -4.22
CA LEU A 54 -12.67 17.12 -3.78
C LEU A 54 -12.12 17.46 -2.39
N ALA A 55 -11.77 18.72 -2.16
CA ALA A 55 -11.30 19.20 -0.86
C ALA A 55 -12.38 19.02 0.24
N ALA A 56 -13.64 19.27 -0.09
CA ALA A 56 -14.75 19.06 0.84
C ALA A 56 -14.94 17.58 1.19
N LEU A 57 -14.84 16.68 0.21
CA LEU A 57 -14.95 15.22 0.42
C LEU A 57 -13.80 14.66 1.27
N LEU A 58 -12.60 15.22 1.15
CA LEU A 58 -11.40 14.77 1.85
C LEU A 58 -11.15 15.51 3.16
N ASN A 59 -12.06 16.40 3.55
CA ASN A 59 -12.04 17.13 4.81
C ASN A 59 -12.83 16.37 5.89
N TYR A 60 -12.15 15.57 6.69
CA TYR A 60 -12.71 14.76 7.78
C TYR A 60 -11.71 14.63 8.93
N GLY A 61 -12.17 14.29 10.11
CA GLY A 61 -11.34 14.14 11.32
C GLY A 61 -10.94 15.48 11.94
N ASP A 62 -10.07 15.44 12.94
CA ASP A 62 -9.62 16.63 13.64
C ASP A 62 -8.62 17.43 12.80
N PRO A 63 -8.72 18.78 12.80
CA PRO A 63 -7.75 19.61 12.10
C PRO A 63 -6.32 19.35 12.58
N TYR A 64 -5.38 19.34 11.63
CA TYR A 64 -3.96 19.23 11.96
C TYR A 64 -3.45 20.56 12.54
N ALA A 65 -2.96 20.51 13.77
CA ALA A 65 -2.34 21.63 14.48
C ALA A 65 -0.88 21.35 14.88
N GLY A 66 -0.26 20.33 14.27
CA GLY A 66 1.12 19.93 14.55
C GLY A 66 2.15 20.79 13.83
N ALA A 67 3.41 20.39 13.96
CA ALA A 67 4.52 21.08 13.34
C ALA A 67 4.53 20.99 11.81
N THR A 68 4.99 22.06 11.18
CA THR A 68 5.18 22.11 9.73
C THR A 68 6.66 21.94 9.35
N ASP A 69 7.57 22.04 10.32
CA ASP A 69 9.02 21.84 10.18
C ASP A 69 9.48 20.51 10.82
N GLY A 70 10.77 20.21 10.70
CA GLY A 70 11.39 18.99 11.22
C GLY A 70 11.68 17.95 10.13
N SER A 71 12.23 16.82 10.56
CA SER A 71 12.49 15.69 9.65
C SER A 71 11.19 15.05 9.19
N THR A 72 11.08 14.79 7.89
CA THR A 72 9.90 14.22 7.29
C THR A 72 10.04 12.70 7.16
N ILE A 73 9.00 11.96 7.56
CA ILE A 73 8.84 10.54 7.25
C ILE A 73 7.43 10.38 6.69
N VAL A 74 7.31 9.75 5.54
CA VAL A 74 6.03 9.48 4.89
C VAL A 74 5.76 7.98 4.90
N VAL A 75 4.71 7.59 5.60
CA VAL A 75 4.24 6.20 5.61
C VAL A 75 3.13 6.07 4.57
N THR A 76 3.31 5.15 3.66
CA THR A 76 2.39 4.88 2.55
C THR A 76 1.84 3.46 2.63
N PRO A 77 0.70 3.16 1.99
CA PRO A 77 0.39 1.78 1.65
C PRO A 77 1.56 1.14 0.92
N ARG A 78 1.67 -0.19 1.01
CA ARG A 78 2.75 -0.93 0.34
C ARG A 78 2.79 -0.58 -1.15
N LEU A 79 3.97 -0.19 -1.64
CA LEU A 79 4.17 0.13 -3.06
C LEU A 79 3.80 -1.07 -3.93
N GLY A 80 3.17 -0.80 -5.07
CA GLY A 80 2.67 -1.84 -5.98
C GLY A 80 1.29 -2.41 -5.59
N THR A 81 0.63 -1.89 -4.55
CA THR A 81 -0.71 -2.30 -4.13
C THR A 81 -1.70 -1.14 -4.16
N VAL A 82 -2.99 -1.45 -4.15
CA VAL A 82 -4.08 -0.49 -3.94
C VAL A 82 -4.65 -0.72 -2.55
N SER A 83 -4.62 0.30 -1.70
CA SER A 83 -5.16 0.15 -0.35
C SER A 83 -6.68 -0.02 -0.36
N PRO A 84 -7.28 -0.75 0.61
CA PRO A 84 -8.73 -0.84 0.74
C PRO A 84 -9.38 0.54 0.94
N TRP A 85 -8.69 1.46 1.63
CA TRP A 85 -9.12 2.83 1.78
C TRP A 85 -9.18 3.55 0.43
N ALA A 86 -8.14 3.41 -0.41
CA ALA A 86 -8.07 4.04 -1.73
C ALA A 86 -9.19 3.57 -2.66
N SER A 87 -9.49 2.28 -2.69
CA SER A 87 -10.60 1.72 -3.47
C SER A 87 -11.92 2.39 -3.08
N LYS A 88 -12.22 2.43 -1.78
CA LYS A 88 -13.47 3.03 -1.29
C LYS A 88 -13.53 4.54 -1.52
N ALA A 89 -12.45 5.28 -1.24
CA ALA A 89 -12.40 6.72 -1.46
C ALA A 89 -12.53 7.10 -2.93
N THR A 90 -11.91 6.32 -3.82
CA THR A 90 -12.03 6.52 -5.26
C THR A 90 -13.46 6.30 -5.74
N ASP A 91 -14.13 5.24 -5.28
CA ASP A 91 -15.53 4.96 -5.62
C ASP A 91 -16.47 6.08 -5.15
N ILE A 92 -16.30 6.55 -3.90
CA ILE A 92 -17.09 7.67 -3.36
C ILE A 92 -16.91 8.92 -4.22
N ALA A 93 -15.66 9.28 -4.53
CA ALA A 93 -15.40 10.48 -5.31
C ALA A 93 -15.99 10.38 -6.73
N ARG A 94 -15.91 9.22 -7.39
CA ARG A 94 -16.55 8.97 -8.70
C ARG A 94 -18.07 9.08 -8.60
N ASN A 95 -18.67 8.51 -7.57
CA ASN A 95 -20.12 8.61 -7.32
C ASN A 95 -20.58 10.06 -7.05
N CYS A 96 -19.68 10.93 -6.58
CA CYS A 96 -19.91 12.36 -6.46
C CYS A 96 -19.66 13.14 -7.76
N GLY A 97 -19.49 12.45 -8.88
CA GLY A 97 -19.33 13.07 -10.21
C GLY A 97 -17.92 13.65 -10.46
N LEU A 98 -16.89 13.16 -9.76
CA LEU A 98 -15.50 13.58 -10.00
C LEU A 98 -14.80 12.59 -10.95
N ALA A 99 -14.21 13.12 -12.02
CA ALA A 99 -13.43 12.34 -12.99
C ALA A 99 -12.01 12.07 -12.46
N ILE A 100 -11.88 11.15 -11.53
CA ILE A 100 -10.60 10.78 -10.93
C ILE A 100 -10.22 9.34 -11.27
N ARG A 101 -8.92 9.10 -11.45
CA ARG A 101 -8.37 7.74 -11.59
C ARG A 101 -8.30 7.03 -10.26
N ARG A 102 -7.67 7.66 -9.28
CA ARG A 102 -7.43 7.06 -7.97
C ARG A 102 -7.14 8.14 -6.93
N VAL A 103 -7.63 7.92 -5.71
CA VAL A 103 -7.25 8.65 -4.51
C VAL A 103 -6.48 7.73 -3.60
N GLU A 104 -5.32 8.17 -3.13
CA GLU A 104 -4.54 7.49 -2.08
C GLU A 104 -4.38 8.40 -0.87
N ARG A 105 -4.20 7.78 0.29
CA ARG A 105 -3.92 8.47 1.54
C ARG A 105 -2.60 7.97 2.12
N VAL A 106 -1.72 8.90 2.43
CA VAL A 106 -0.46 8.64 3.11
C VAL A 106 -0.42 9.37 4.44
N THR A 107 0.44 8.97 5.35
CA THR A 107 0.66 9.65 6.63
C THR A 107 2.02 10.35 6.60
N GLU A 108 2.00 11.68 6.69
CA GLU A 108 3.21 12.49 6.77
C GLU A 108 3.52 12.79 8.23
N TYR A 109 4.61 12.25 8.73
CA TYR A 109 5.14 12.51 10.07
C TYR A 109 6.15 13.65 10.04
N ARG A 110 6.14 14.47 11.09
CA ARG A 110 7.13 15.50 11.38
C ARG A 110 7.80 15.18 12.70
N VAL A 111 9.12 14.89 12.65
CA VAL A 111 9.94 14.62 13.84
C VAL A 111 10.69 15.90 14.20
N GLN A 112 10.37 16.44 15.36
CA GLN A 112 10.94 17.69 15.85
C GLN A 112 12.12 17.43 16.75
N LEU A 113 13.17 18.23 16.58
CA LEU A 113 14.37 18.20 17.41
C LEU A 113 14.50 19.51 18.20
N LYS A 114 14.92 19.40 19.47
CA LYS A 114 15.24 20.56 20.29
C LYS A 114 16.44 21.30 19.70
N SER A 115 16.30 22.59 19.45
CA SER A 115 17.42 23.44 19.03
C SER A 115 18.53 23.46 20.07
N GLY A 116 19.77 23.48 19.64
CA GLY A 116 20.91 23.66 20.54
C GLY A 116 21.04 25.11 21.01
N LEU A 117 21.70 25.33 22.16
CA LEU A 117 21.93 26.66 22.74
C LEU A 117 22.66 27.65 21.79
N LEU A 118 23.38 27.15 20.80
CA LEU A 118 24.16 27.92 19.81
C LEU A 118 23.45 28.05 18.45
N GLY A 119 22.12 27.79 18.36
CA GLY A 119 21.32 28.07 17.18
C GLY A 119 21.47 27.08 16.04
N GLY A 120 22.24 26.00 16.17
CA GLY A 120 22.32 24.92 15.19
C GLY A 120 21.04 24.11 15.18
N LYS A 121 20.46 23.88 13.98
CA LYS A 121 19.35 22.92 13.82
C LYS A 121 19.94 21.52 13.77
N PRO A 122 19.74 20.67 14.81
CA PRO A 122 20.18 19.28 14.74
C PRO A 122 19.39 18.56 13.67
N THR A 123 20.03 17.58 13.02
CA THR A 123 19.39 16.69 12.06
C THR A 123 19.58 15.25 12.52
N LEU A 124 18.64 14.39 12.21
CA LEU A 124 18.78 12.94 12.38
C LEU A 124 19.67 12.40 11.25
N SER A 125 20.51 11.43 11.56
CA SER A 125 21.20 10.65 10.53
C SER A 125 20.21 9.73 9.80
N ASP A 126 20.59 9.24 8.62
CA ASP A 126 19.75 8.30 7.84
C ASP A 126 19.43 7.04 8.65
N GLU A 127 20.39 6.54 9.44
CA GLU A 127 20.18 5.41 10.33
C GLU A 127 19.15 5.71 11.42
N GLN A 128 19.23 6.88 12.03
CA GLN A 128 18.27 7.32 13.04
C GLN A 128 16.87 7.53 12.44
N LEU A 129 16.80 8.10 11.23
CA LEU A 129 15.52 8.21 10.49
C LEU A 129 14.92 6.85 10.20
N ALA A 130 15.73 5.87 9.79
CA ALA A 130 15.28 4.50 9.56
C ALA A 130 14.79 3.83 10.86
N GLN A 131 15.46 4.05 11.99
CA GLN A 131 15.02 3.55 13.30
C GLN A 131 13.71 4.20 13.74
N VAL A 132 13.53 5.51 13.55
CA VAL A 132 12.26 6.19 13.81
C VAL A 132 11.16 5.63 12.92
N ALA A 133 11.43 5.50 11.62
CA ALA A 133 10.46 4.95 10.66
C ALA A 133 9.99 3.54 11.03
N ALA A 134 10.88 2.72 11.57
CA ALA A 134 10.53 1.37 12.04
C ALA A 134 9.51 1.34 13.19
N LEU A 135 9.39 2.43 13.96
CA LEU A 135 8.38 2.58 15.01
C LEU A 135 7.01 3.05 14.48
N LEU A 136 6.96 3.55 13.25
CA LEU A 136 5.82 4.29 12.71
C LEU A 136 5.02 3.52 11.65
N HIS A 137 5.54 2.41 11.13
CA HIS A 137 4.89 1.69 10.04
C HIS A 137 4.83 0.18 10.29
N ASP A 138 3.86 -0.46 9.68
CA ASP A 138 3.77 -1.90 9.60
C ASP A 138 4.55 -2.39 8.36
N ARG A 139 5.63 -3.15 8.60
CA ARG A 139 6.51 -3.67 7.54
C ARG A 139 5.82 -4.61 6.54
N MET A 140 4.66 -5.19 6.90
CA MET A 140 3.92 -6.12 6.04
C MET A 140 2.99 -5.40 5.06
N THR A 141 2.40 -4.28 5.49
CA THR A 141 1.32 -3.60 4.76
C THR A 141 1.68 -2.19 4.31
N GLU A 142 2.80 -1.65 4.79
CA GLU A 142 3.19 -0.27 4.56
C GLU A 142 4.63 -0.16 4.03
N SER A 143 4.91 0.97 3.39
CA SER A 143 6.24 1.38 2.94
C SER A 143 6.58 2.75 3.51
N VAL A 144 7.88 3.03 3.65
CA VAL A 144 8.38 4.30 4.15
C VAL A 144 9.12 5.05 3.07
N LEU A 145 8.87 6.35 3.00
CA LEU A 145 9.58 7.31 2.17
C LEU A 145 10.04 8.48 3.05
N PHE A 146 11.09 9.18 2.64
CA PHE A 146 11.61 10.33 3.38
C PHE A 146 11.25 11.68 2.73
N ASP A 147 10.51 11.64 1.65
CA ASP A 147 9.87 12.80 1.01
C ASP A 147 8.51 12.42 0.43
N LEU A 148 7.67 13.44 0.24
CA LEU A 148 6.33 13.23 -0.31
C LEU A 148 6.34 12.98 -1.84
N ALA A 149 7.39 13.44 -2.54
CA ALA A 149 7.49 13.28 -3.98
C ALA A 149 7.61 11.80 -4.37
N GLY A 150 8.33 11.01 -3.57
CA GLY A 150 8.44 9.55 -3.75
C GLY A 150 7.09 8.81 -3.74
N ALA A 151 6.05 9.39 -3.10
CA ALA A 151 4.72 8.77 -3.04
C ALA A 151 4.01 8.70 -4.41
N GLN A 152 4.54 9.36 -5.46
CA GLN A 152 4.07 9.16 -6.83
C GLN A 152 4.20 7.70 -7.28
N ALA A 153 5.13 6.95 -6.73
CA ALA A 153 5.31 5.52 -7.01
C ALA A 153 4.06 4.67 -6.67
N LEU A 154 3.16 5.14 -5.79
CA LEU A 154 1.87 4.50 -5.53
C LEU A 154 0.98 4.40 -6.76
N PHE A 155 1.14 5.29 -7.73
CA PHE A 155 0.34 5.37 -8.95
C PHE A 155 1.00 4.72 -10.16
N THR A 156 2.16 4.08 -9.97
CA THR A 156 2.83 3.33 -11.02
C THR A 156 2.01 2.08 -11.35
N GLU A 157 1.55 2.00 -12.58
CA GLU A 157 0.87 0.83 -13.11
C GLU A 157 1.89 -0.08 -13.78
N LEU A 158 1.95 -1.33 -13.35
CA LEU A 158 2.75 -2.35 -14.02
C LEU A 158 1.88 -2.98 -15.11
N PRO A 159 2.45 -3.26 -16.30
CA PRO A 159 1.71 -3.99 -17.32
C PRO A 159 1.33 -5.37 -16.77
N PRO A 160 0.11 -5.86 -17.04
CA PRO A 160 -0.30 -7.19 -16.64
C PRO A 160 0.61 -8.23 -17.31
N GLN A 161 0.94 -9.29 -16.60
CA GLN A 161 1.61 -10.44 -17.21
C GLN A 161 0.64 -11.09 -18.21
N PRO A 162 1.14 -11.57 -19.36
CA PRO A 162 0.31 -12.30 -20.30
C PRO A 162 -0.21 -13.59 -19.65
N MET A 163 -1.48 -13.91 -19.91
CA MET A 163 -2.10 -15.12 -19.42
C MET A 163 -1.40 -16.33 -20.06
N ALA A 164 -0.95 -17.26 -19.23
CA ALA A 164 -0.35 -18.52 -19.67
C ALA A 164 -1.38 -19.66 -19.70
N HIS A 165 -1.12 -20.67 -20.51
CA HIS A 165 -1.91 -21.91 -20.60
C HIS A 165 -1.01 -23.12 -20.42
N VAL A 166 -1.52 -24.15 -19.76
CA VAL A 166 -0.83 -25.44 -19.66
C VAL A 166 -1.47 -26.40 -20.64
N ASP A 167 -0.68 -26.95 -21.56
CA ASP A 167 -1.21 -27.83 -22.61
C ASP A 167 -1.54 -29.24 -22.08
N VAL A 168 -2.62 -29.32 -21.34
CA VAL A 168 -3.14 -30.57 -20.79
C VAL A 168 -3.77 -31.47 -21.87
N LEU A 169 -4.33 -30.88 -22.94
CA LEU A 169 -4.98 -31.67 -23.99
C LEU A 169 -4.00 -32.53 -24.77
N GLN A 170 -2.77 -32.09 -25.00
CA GLN A 170 -1.73 -32.86 -25.72
C GLN A 170 -0.69 -33.45 -24.76
N GLY A 171 -0.24 -32.68 -23.78
CA GLY A 171 0.78 -33.08 -22.83
C GLY A 171 0.25 -33.86 -21.61
N GLY A 172 -1.06 -33.92 -21.44
CA GLY A 172 -1.71 -34.68 -20.36
C GLY A 172 -1.20 -34.29 -18.97
N ARG A 173 -1.10 -35.30 -18.11
CA ARG A 173 -0.64 -35.14 -16.72
C ARG A 173 0.80 -34.60 -16.65
N ALA A 174 1.70 -34.99 -17.56
CA ALA A 174 3.09 -34.53 -17.51
C ALA A 174 3.21 -33.00 -17.64
N ALA A 175 2.39 -32.37 -18.49
CA ALA A 175 2.36 -30.92 -18.63
C ALA A 175 1.88 -30.25 -17.33
N LEU A 176 0.91 -30.84 -16.63
CA LEU A 176 0.42 -30.32 -15.37
C LEU A 176 1.43 -30.51 -14.22
N GLU A 177 2.13 -31.64 -14.18
CA GLU A 177 3.22 -31.90 -13.22
C GLU A 177 4.37 -30.89 -13.37
N ASP A 178 4.71 -30.54 -14.60
CA ASP A 178 5.73 -29.52 -14.87
C ASP A 178 5.27 -28.13 -14.39
N ALA A 179 4.05 -27.75 -14.68
CA ALA A 179 3.45 -26.52 -14.19
C ALA A 179 3.36 -26.49 -12.65
N ASN A 180 2.94 -27.60 -12.03
CA ASN A 180 2.87 -27.76 -10.58
C ASN A 180 4.22 -27.47 -9.91
N ARG A 181 5.29 -28.02 -10.47
CA ARG A 181 6.67 -27.82 -10.00
C ARG A 181 7.16 -26.38 -10.26
N THR A 182 6.98 -25.89 -11.48
CA THR A 182 7.52 -24.60 -11.93
C THR A 182 6.83 -23.40 -11.24
N TRP A 183 5.52 -23.50 -11.03
CA TRP A 183 4.71 -22.44 -10.41
C TRP A 183 4.48 -22.64 -8.91
N GLY A 184 4.92 -23.77 -8.35
CA GLY A 184 4.78 -24.04 -6.92
C GLY A 184 3.34 -24.20 -6.47
N LEU A 185 2.49 -24.86 -7.28
CA LEU A 185 1.05 -24.98 -7.01
C LEU A 185 0.73 -25.92 -5.83
N ALA A 186 1.64 -26.84 -5.51
CA ALA A 186 1.49 -27.85 -4.45
C ALA A 186 0.22 -28.74 -4.63
N LEU A 187 -0.10 -29.07 -5.87
CA LEU A 187 -1.21 -29.98 -6.19
C LEU A 187 -0.85 -31.41 -5.82
N ALA A 188 -1.78 -32.12 -5.20
CA ALA A 188 -1.68 -33.55 -4.93
C ALA A 188 -1.97 -34.38 -6.20
N ASP A 189 -1.60 -35.67 -6.17
CA ASP A 189 -1.74 -36.56 -7.31
C ASP A 189 -3.20 -36.72 -7.78
N ASP A 190 -4.11 -36.87 -6.85
CA ASP A 190 -5.55 -36.97 -7.12
C ASP A 190 -6.16 -35.66 -7.66
N GLU A 191 -5.64 -34.52 -7.18
CA GLU A 191 -6.03 -33.19 -7.69
C GLU A 191 -5.56 -33.00 -9.14
N MET A 192 -4.34 -33.44 -9.46
CA MET A 192 -3.83 -33.40 -10.83
C MET A 192 -4.63 -34.31 -11.77
N ASP A 193 -4.97 -35.53 -11.34
CA ASP A 193 -5.83 -36.43 -12.11
C ASP A 193 -7.22 -35.84 -12.35
N TYR A 194 -7.80 -35.21 -11.31
CA TYR A 194 -9.07 -34.52 -11.45
C TYR A 194 -9.00 -33.38 -12.49
N LEU A 195 -7.98 -32.55 -12.42
CA LEU A 195 -7.82 -31.39 -13.34
C LEU A 195 -7.61 -31.87 -14.79
N VAL A 196 -6.78 -32.87 -15.01
CA VAL A 196 -6.59 -33.45 -16.35
C VAL A 196 -7.91 -33.95 -16.94
N ASN A 197 -8.69 -34.71 -16.16
CA ASN A 197 -9.97 -35.23 -16.60
C ASN A 197 -10.99 -34.09 -16.85
N ALA A 198 -11.04 -33.10 -15.96
CA ALA A 198 -11.96 -31.99 -16.09
C ALA A 198 -11.67 -31.15 -17.35
N PHE A 199 -10.42 -30.74 -17.57
CA PHE A 199 -10.06 -29.91 -18.72
C PHE A 199 -10.12 -30.69 -20.05
N THR A 200 -9.81 -31.98 -20.04
CA THR A 200 -10.05 -32.87 -21.20
C THR A 200 -11.53 -32.94 -21.56
N SER A 201 -12.40 -33.08 -20.56
CA SER A 201 -13.86 -33.09 -20.77
C SER A 201 -14.40 -31.74 -21.27
N LEU A 202 -13.80 -30.63 -20.83
CA LEU A 202 -14.12 -29.28 -21.30
C LEU A 202 -13.56 -28.99 -22.71
N GLY A 203 -12.66 -29.82 -23.25
CA GLY A 203 -12.05 -29.64 -24.55
C GLY A 203 -11.16 -28.41 -24.67
N ARG A 204 -10.58 -27.93 -23.58
CA ARG A 204 -9.68 -26.78 -23.55
C ARG A 204 -8.57 -26.92 -22.51
N ASN A 205 -7.53 -26.16 -22.69
CA ASN A 205 -6.42 -26.09 -21.75
C ASN A 205 -6.74 -25.16 -20.55
N PRO A 206 -6.25 -25.50 -19.34
CA PRO A 206 -6.34 -24.58 -18.19
C PRO A 206 -5.44 -23.38 -18.35
N THR A 207 -5.85 -22.26 -17.78
CA THR A 207 -5.01 -21.07 -17.61
C THR A 207 -4.21 -21.14 -16.30
N ASP A 208 -3.13 -20.37 -16.22
CA ASP A 208 -2.36 -20.15 -14.99
C ASP A 208 -3.24 -19.66 -13.84
N VAL A 209 -4.18 -18.75 -14.11
CA VAL A 209 -5.11 -18.21 -13.12
C VAL A 209 -6.04 -19.31 -12.58
N GLU A 210 -6.62 -20.16 -13.46
CA GLU A 210 -7.48 -21.26 -13.04
C GLU A 210 -6.74 -22.28 -12.17
N LEU A 211 -5.52 -22.64 -12.55
CA LEU A 211 -4.70 -23.55 -11.75
C LEU A 211 -4.30 -22.96 -10.41
N MET A 212 -3.93 -21.68 -10.37
CA MET A 212 -3.62 -20.98 -9.12
C MET A 212 -4.84 -20.86 -8.21
N MET A 213 -6.00 -20.52 -8.76
CA MET A 213 -7.26 -20.47 -7.99
C MET A 213 -7.63 -21.82 -7.41
N PHE A 214 -7.52 -22.89 -8.20
CA PHE A 214 -7.77 -24.24 -7.72
C PHE A 214 -6.83 -24.65 -6.60
N ALA A 215 -5.54 -24.42 -6.79
CA ALA A 215 -4.50 -24.71 -5.80
C ALA A 215 -4.75 -23.95 -4.47
N GLN A 216 -5.08 -22.66 -4.56
CA GLN A 216 -5.38 -21.85 -3.37
C GLN A 216 -6.67 -22.30 -2.66
N ALA A 217 -7.74 -22.61 -3.40
CA ALA A 217 -9.00 -23.05 -2.84
C ALA A 217 -8.87 -24.41 -2.13
N ASN A 218 -8.00 -25.29 -2.60
CA ASN A 218 -7.75 -26.61 -2.02
C ASN A 218 -6.58 -26.65 -1.03
N SER A 219 -5.87 -25.53 -0.82
CA SER A 219 -4.75 -25.48 0.12
C SER A 219 -5.25 -25.70 1.56
N GLU A 220 -4.39 -26.27 2.42
CA GLU A 220 -4.72 -26.51 3.83
C GLU A 220 -5.07 -25.22 4.59
N HIS A 221 -4.57 -24.06 4.15
CA HIS A 221 -4.91 -22.76 4.72
C HIS A 221 -6.35 -22.33 4.46
N CYS A 222 -6.95 -22.79 3.37
CA CYS A 222 -8.33 -22.44 2.98
C CYS A 222 -9.34 -23.55 3.31
N ARG A 223 -8.88 -24.75 3.69
CA ARG A 223 -9.73 -25.84 4.14
C ARG A 223 -10.22 -25.60 5.55
N HIS A 224 -11.46 -25.18 5.68
CA HIS A 224 -12.19 -25.25 6.93
C HIS A 224 -12.76 -26.68 7.08
N LYS A 225 -12.00 -27.52 7.68
CA LYS A 225 -12.44 -28.87 8.06
C LYS A 225 -12.94 -28.84 9.50
#